data_d048bd06b773f371ebd42ceab8d24fcb
#
_entry.id   d048bd06b773f371ebd42ceab8d24fcb
#
_cell.length_a   1.000
_cell.length_b   1.000
_cell.length_c   1.000
_cell.angle_alpha   90.00
_cell.angle_beta   90.00
_cell.angle_gamma   90.00
#
_symmetry.space_group_name_H-M   'P 1'
#
loop_
_entity.id
_entity.type
_entity.pdbx_description
1 polymer ?
#
loop_
_entity_poly.entity_id
_entity_poly.type
_entity_poly.pdbx_seq_one_letter_code
_entity_poly.pdbx_strand_id
1 'polypeptide(L)'
;DEHGEPTVTNVPLSFTDLRAGTHHPQVIHTLGYMNSTDTFYLDPIPTYKLSLHTLPVRGMDSIHLAPGRHNIISVPDMSQGMITPEFPNSRRNNYGKVSVDVFESGECSPFYSMIVGSSAKLITGSYDLLFHTVPLTRIENV
;
A
#
# COMPACT_ATOMS: atom_id res chain seq x y z
N ASP A 1 -15.21 5.54 -6.80
CA ASP A 1 -15.52 4.44 -7.72
C ASP A 1 -15.35 4.92 -9.16
N GLU A 2 -15.61 4.07 -10.15
CA GLU A 2 -15.46 4.36 -11.59
C GLU A 2 -16.28 5.58 -12.07
N HIS A 3 -17.22 6.04 -11.29
CA HIS A 3 -18.09 7.21 -11.57
C HIS A 3 -17.66 8.47 -10.81
N GLY A 4 -16.51 8.42 -10.11
CA GLY A 4 -16.00 9.56 -9.33
C GLY A 4 -16.76 9.84 -8.04
N GLU A 5 -17.67 8.96 -7.65
CA GLU A 5 -18.34 9.07 -6.35
C GLU A 5 -17.38 8.69 -5.20
N PRO A 6 -17.37 9.45 -4.11
CA PRO A 6 -16.54 9.13 -2.96
C PRO A 6 -16.92 7.77 -2.39
N THR A 7 -15.93 6.91 -2.22
CA THR A 7 -16.14 5.61 -1.58
C THR A 7 -15.51 5.59 -0.20
N VAL A 8 -16.11 4.82 0.71
CA VAL A 8 -15.51 4.56 2.02
C VAL A 8 -14.24 3.76 1.82
N THR A 9 -13.11 4.31 2.23
CA THR A 9 -11.84 3.60 2.21
C THR A 9 -11.45 3.18 3.62
N ASN A 10 -11.13 1.90 3.80
CA ASN A 10 -10.59 1.34 5.04
C ASN A 10 -9.05 1.25 4.97
N VAL A 11 -8.41 2.17 4.29
CA VAL A 11 -6.96 2.22 4.16
C VAL A 11 -6.40 3.15 5.24
N PRO A 12 -5.52 2.66 6.12
CA PRO A 12 -4.80 3.51 7.05
C PRO A 12 -3.92 4.50 6.28
N LEU A 13 -3.86 5.73 6.77
CA LEU A 13 -2.99 6.74 6.18
C LEU A 13 -2.21 7.51 7.23
N SER A 14 -1.11 8.13 6.82
CA SER A 14 -0.31 8.99 7.67
C SER A 14 0.17 10.22 6.92
N PHE A 15 0.22 11.35 7.63
CA PHE A 15 0.89 12.56 7.19
C PHE A 15 2.23 12.69 7.88
N THR A 16 3.26 12.99 7.11
CA THR A 16 4.61 13.25 7.62
C THR A 16 4.97 14.70 7.33
N ASP A 17 5.37 15.44 8.36
CA ASP A 17 5.91 16.81 8.24
C ASP A 17 7.31 16.76 7.64
N LEU A 18 7.53 17.45 6.56
CA LEU A 18 8.82 17.51 5.86
C LEU A 18 9.71 18.69 6.30
N ARG A 19 9.27 19.52 7.26
CA ARG A 19 10.08 20.66 7.77
C ARG A 19 11.35 20.25 8.47
N ALA A 20 11.38 19.06 9.01
CA ALA A 20 12.42 18.70 9.95
C ALA A 20 13.75 18.47 9.25
N GLY A 21 14.73 19.30 9.56
CA GLY A 21 16.16 19.00 9.36
C GLY A 21 16.64 17.79 10.20
N THR A 22 15.75 16.97 10.65
CA THR A 22 16.01 15.70 11.33
C THR A 22 16.04 14.58 10.30
N HIS A 23 16.98 13.66 10.44
CA HIS A 23 17.16 12.52 9.55
C HIS A 23 15.94 11.57 9.44
N HIS A 24 14.90 11.82 10.22
CA HIS A 24 13.65 11.06 10.23
C HIS A 24 12.47 12.04 10.18
N PRO A 25 11.68 12.05 9.09
CA PRO A 25 10.46 12.83 9.05
C PRO A 25 9.54 12.39 10.19
N GLN A 26 9.05 13.35 10.95
CA GLN A 26 8.15 13.06 12.06
C GLN A 26 6.75 12.78 11.53
N VAL A 27 6.19 11.64 11.88
CA VAL A 27 4.78 11.35 11.62
C VAL A 27 3.94 12.19 12.57
N ILE A 28 3.22 13.16 12.01
CA ILE A 28 2.42 14.10 12.82
C ILE A 28 1.08 13.49 13.15
N HIS A 29 0.51 12.76 12.22
CA HIS A 29 -0.82 12.22 12.37
C HIS A 29 -0.97 10.91 11.63
N THR A 30 -1.50 9.90 12.33
CA THR A 30 -1.84 8.60 11.75
C THR A 30 -3.31 8.35 12.02
N LEU A 31 -4.06 8.18 10.96
CA LEU A 31 -5.47 7.79 11.01
C LEU A 31 -5.58 6.29 10.75
N GLY A 32 -6.36 5.59 11.56
CA GLY A 32 -6.58 4.16 11.37
C GLY A 32 -7.29 3.87 10.04
N TYR A 33 -8.47 4.45 9.89
CA TYR A 33 -9.28 4.32 8.69
C TYR A 33 -9.98 5.65 8.41
N MET A 34 -10.00 6.06 7.14
CA MET A 34 -10.70 7.25 6.71
C MET A 34 -11.90 6.90 5.83
N ASN A 35 -12.97 7.64 6.06
CA ASN A 35 -14.06 7.77 5.10
C ASN A 35 -13.79 8.96 4.18
N SER A 36 -14.41 8.99 3.02
CA SER A 36 -14.27 10.09 2.05
C SER A 36 -14.64 11.48 2.62
N THR A 37 -15.41 11.51 3.71
CA THR A 37 -15.89 12.72 4.38
C THR A 37 -15.16 13.09 5.65
N ASP A 38 -14.15 12.31 6.04
CA ASP A 38 -13.40 12.60 7.27
C ASP A 38 -12.62 13.92 7.12
N THR A 39 -12.68 14.73 8.16
CA THR A 39 -11.99 16.01 8.24
C THR A 39 -11.14 16.06 9.50
N PHE A 40 -9.94 16.58 9.37
CA PHE A 40 -9.03 16.78 10.49
C PHE A 40 -8.22 18.07 10.29
N TYR A 41 -7.61 18.55 11.38
CA TYR A 41 -6.88 19.80 11.37
C TYR A 41 -5.38 19.54 11.29
N LEU A 42 -4.71 20.20 10.36
CA LEU A 42 -3.25 20.21 10.21
C LEU A 42 -2.73 21.64 10.22
N ASP A 43 -1.50 21.83 10.69
CA ASP A 43 -0.77 23.09 10.57
C ASP A 43 -0.54 23.38 9.07
N PRO A 44 -0.93 24.56 8.56
CA PRO A 44 -0.75 24.88 7.14
C PRO A 44 0.70 25.26 6.78
N ILE A 45 1.57 25.46 7.75
CA ILE A 45 2.95 25.93 7.51
C ILE A 45 3.84 24.85 6.86
N PRO A 46 3.83 23.57 7.30
CA PRO A 46 4.69 22.57 6.69
C PRO A 46 4.24 22.10 5.32
N THR A 47 5.19 21.52 4.60
CA THR A 47 4.92 20.63 3.49
C THR A 47 4.74 19.22 4.04
N TYR A 48 3.74 18.52 3.57
CA TYR A 48 3.43 17.17 4.02
C TYR A 48 3.70 16.12 2.96
N LYS A 49 4.09 14.93 3.40
CA LYS A 49 4.00 13.69 2.67
C LYS A 49 2.80 12.91 3.20
N LEU A 50 1.89 12.53 2.32
CA LEU A 50 0.81 11.58 2.60
C LEU A 50 1.29 10.17 2.23
N SER A 51 1.19 9.24 3.14
CA SER A 51 1.42 7.82 2.87
C SER A 51 0.14 7.01 3.15
N LEU A 52 -0.28 6.24 2.17
CA LEU A 52 -1.38 5.30 2.25
C LEU A 52 -0.80 3.92 2.53
N HIS A 53 -1.17 3.31 3.64
CA HIS A 53 -0.63 2.03 4.10
C HIS A 53 -1.32 0.86 3.40
N THR A 54 -1.15 0.83 2.08
CA THR A 54 -1.54 -0.27 1.19
C THR A 54 -0.36 -1.17 0.88
N LEU A 55 -0.58 -2.24 0.17
CA LEU A 55 0.47 -3.07 -0.42
C LEU A 55 0.32 -3.05 -1.96
N PRO A 56 1.30 -2.52 -2.70
CA PRO A 56 2.42 -1.70 -2.22
C PRO A 56 1.97 -0.37 -1.61
N VAL A 57 2.83 0.24 -0.78
CA VAL A 57 2.56 1.55 -0.19
C VAL A 57 2.45 2.60 -1.29
N ARG A 58 1.40 3.40 -1.26
CA ARG A 58 1.19 4.53 -2.17
C ARG A 58 1.18 5.84 -1.38
N GLY A 59 1.38 6.95 -2.07
CA GLY A 59 1.36 8.24 -1.40
C GLY A 59 1.51 9.42 -2.34
N MET A 60 1.49 10.59 -1.74
CA MET A 60 1.69 11.87 -2.42
C MET A 60 2.74 12.67 -1.66
N ASP A 61 3.75 13.13 -2.37
CA ASP A 61 4.76 13.99 -1.82
C ASP A 61 4.42 15.48 -2.04
N SER A 62 4.97 16.33 -1.17
CA SER A 62 4.92 17.79 -1.34
C SER A 62 3.50 18.39 -1.31
N ILE A 63 2.67 17.95 -0.38
CA ILE A 63 1.35 18.55 -0.16
C ILE A 63 1.50 19.88 0.59
N HIS A 64 1.00 20.94 -0.02
CA HIS A 64 0.93 22.28 0.58
C HIS A 64 -0.51 22.61 0.94
N LEU A 65 -0.72 23.06 2.18
CA LEU A 65 -2.04 23.45 2.65
C LEU A 65 -2.21 24.97 2.58
N ALA A 66 -3.36 25.43 2.06
CA ALA A 66 -3.72 26.83 2.10
C ALA A 66 -4.24 27.18 3.50
N PRO A 67 -3.64 28.20 4.19
CA PRO A 67 -4.07 28.58 5.52
C PRO A 67 -5.51 29.11 5.55
N GLY A 68 -6.23 28.79 6.62
CA GLY A 68 -7.58 29.29 6.86
C GLY A 68 -8.64 28.83 5.84
N ARG A 69 -8.37 27.79 5.09
CA ARG A 69 -9.27 27.21 4.09
C ARG A 69 -9.47 25.72 4.32
N HIS A 70 -10.59 25.23 3.84
CA HIS A 70 -10.80 23.79 3.69
C HIS A 70 -9.96 23.31 2.50
N ASN A 71 -9.02 22.41 2.76
CA ASN A 71 -8.18 21.78 1.73
C ASN A 71 -8.73 20.39 1.45
N ILE A 72 -9.01 20.10 0.21
CA ILE A 72 -9.46 18.77 -0.23
C ILE A 72 -8.29 18.08 -0.90
N ILE A 73 -7.90 16.92 -0.37
CA ILE A 73 -6.84 16.08 -0.92
C ILE A 73 -7.52 14.87 -1.54
N SER A 74 -7.54 14.81 -2.86
CA SER A 74 -8.04 13.64 -3.58
C SER A 74 -6.93 12.63 -3.77
N VAL A 75 -7.16 11.41 -3.34
CA VAL A 75 -6.25 10.28 -3.57
C VAL A 75 -6.76 9.42 -4.71
N PRO A 76 -5.87 8.77 -5.48
CA PRO A 76 -6.28 7.83 -6.53
C PRO A 76 -7.14 6.69 -5.97
N ASP A 77 -7.94 6.08 -6.81
CA ASP A 77 -8.66 4.85 -6.43
C ASP A 77 -7.66 3.78 -5.98
N MET A 78 -7.94 3.18 -4.82
CA MET A 78 -7.12 2.16 -4.16
C MET A 78 -7.90 0.86 -4.04
N SER A 79 -8.57 0.47 -5.12
CA SER A 79 -9.22 -0.84 -5.20
C SER A 79 -8.24 -1.95 -4.83
N GLN A 80 -8.67 -2.88 -4.02
CA GLN A 80 -7.80 -3.94 -3.49
C GLN A 80 -8.39 -5.32 -3.78
N GLY A 81 -7.50 -6.24 -4.16
CA GLY A 81 -7.78 -7.65 -4.31
C GLY A 81 -7.06 -8.52 -3.30
N MET A 82 -7.50 -9.76 -3.15
CA MET A 82 -6.82 -10.76 -2.31
C MET A 82 -6.01 -11.70 -3.21
N ILE A 83 -4.75 -11.91 -2.85
CA ILE A 83 -3.90 -12.91 -3.49
C ILE A 83 -3.56 -14.02 -2.50
N THR A 84 -3.63 -15.27 -2.94
CA THR A 84 -3.26 -16.44 -2.15
C THR A 84 -2.44 -17.38 -3.05
N PRO A 85 -1.11 -17.41 -2.93
CA PRO A 85 -0.28 -18.35 -3.68
C PRO A 85 -0.53 -19.78 -3.20
N GLU A 86 -0.82 -20.68 -4.13
CA GLU A 86 -1.03 -22.09 -3.84
C GLU A 86 -0.32 -22.98 -4.88
N PHE A 87 0.09 -24.18 -4.45
CA PHE A 87 0.54 -25.20 -5.40
C PHE A 87 -0.62 -26.11 -5.79
N PRO A 88 -0.82 -26.38 -7.08
CA PRO A 88 -1.80 -27.36 -7.52
C PRO A 88 -1.44 -28.73 -6.95
N ASN A 89 -2.42 -29.45 -6.41
CA ASN A 89 -2.27 -30.79 -5.83
C ASN A 89 -1.34 -30.87 -4.61
N SER A 90 -1.04 -29.76 -3.92
CA SER A 90 -0.24 -29.82 -2.72
C SER A 90 -0.97 -30.60 -1.61
N ARG A 91 -0.42 -31.72 -1.21
CA ARG A 91 -0.73 -32.29 0.11
C ARG A 91 -0.26 -31.24 1.11
N ARG A 92 -1.19 -30.56 1.75
CA ARG A 92 -1.03 -29.35 2.60
C ARG A 92 0.15 -29.34 3.59
N ASN A 93 0.81 -30.46 3.83
CA ASN A 93 1.79 -30.61 4.89
C ASN A 93 3.25 -30.31 4.50
N ASN A 94 3.60 -30.21 3.21
CA ASN A 94 5.01 -30.10 2.82
C ASN A 94 5.44 -28.71 2.29
N TYR A 95 4.52 -27.81 1.99
CA TYR A 95 4.84 -26.54 1.33
C TYR A 95 4.65 -25.30 2.21
N GLY A 96 4.18 -25.46 3.45
CA GLY A 96 3.92 -24.36 4.39
C GLY A 96 5.16 -23.56 4.84
N LYS A 97 6.33 -23.83 4.24
CA LYS A 97 7.57 -23.10 4.49
C LYS A 97 8.16 -22.43 3.24
N VAL A 98 7.50 -22.59 2.08
CA VAL A 98 7.98 -21.94 0.85
C VAL A 98 7.59 -20.47 0.91
N SER A 99 8.59 -19.59 0.89
CA SER A 99 8.39 -18.17 0.78
C SER A 99 8.13 -17.76 -0.66
N VAL A 100 7.37 -16.70 -0.82
CA VAL A 100 7.03 -16.09 -2.10
C VAL A 100 7.30 -14.60 -1.98
N ASP A 101 8.18 -14.08 -2.81
CA ASP A 101 8.41 -12.65 -2.93
C ASP A 101 7.47 -12.07 -3.99
N VAL A 102 6.89 -10.91 -3.67
CA VAL A 102 5.92 -10.20 -4.52
C VAL A 102 6.56 -8.92 -5.04
N PHE A 103 6.53 -8.76 -6.35
CA PHE A 103 7.08 -7.60 -7.07
C PHE A 103 5.95 -6.89 -7.81
N GLU A 104 6.03 -5.59 -7.96
CA GLU A 104 5.28 -4.91 -9.03
C GLU A 104 5.83 -5.39 -10.38
N SER A 105 4.95 -5.60 -11.36
CA SER A 105 5.37 -6.17 -12.65
C SER A 105 6.47 -5.34 -13.31
N GLY A 106 7.57 -6.00 -13.65
CA GLY A 106 8.77 -5.38 -14.23
C GLY A 106 9.78 -4.83 -13.21
N GLU A 107 9.46 -4.83 -11.91
CA GLU A 107 10.40 -4.39 -10.88
C GLU A 107 11.35 -5.52 -10.43
N CYS A 108 12.55 -5.11 -9.99
CA CYS A 108 13.58 -6.06 -9.54
C CYS A 108 13.64 -6.24 -8.02
N SER A 109 12.97 -5.38 -7.27
CA SER A 109 12.95 -5.41 -5.80
C SER A 109 11.57 -5.83 -5.29
N PRO A 110 11.47 -6.85 -4.43
CA PRO A 110 10.20 -7.21 -3.84
C PRO A 110 9.75 -6.13 -2.86
N PHE A 111 8.47 -5.81 -2.86
CA PHE A 111 7.87 -4.93 -1.87
C PHE A 111 7.21 -5.70 -0.72
N TYR A 112 6.97 -6.99 -0.90
CA TYR A 112 6.34 -7.84 0.09
C TYR A 112 6.82 -9.29 -0.05
N SER A 113 6.83 -10.01 1.07
CA SER A 113 7.13 -11.46 1.10
C SER A 113 6.08 -12.17 1.94
N MET A 114 5.63 -13.32 1.48
CA MET A 114 4.63 -14.14 2.14
C MET A 114 4.98 -15.62 2.04
N ILE A 115 4.21 -16.47 2.67
CA ILE A 115 4.35 -17.92 2.53
C ILE A 115 3.20 -18.50 1.70
N VAL A 116 3.48 -19.60 1.01
CA VAL A 116 2.46 -20.34 0.27
C VAL A 116 1.30 -20.73 1.20
N GLY A 117 0.07 -20.49 0.77
CA GLY A 117 -1.15 -20.74 1.53
C GLY A 117 -1.57 -19.59 2.46
N SER A 118 -0.77 -18.51 2.59
CA SER A 118 -1.21 -17.28 3.23
C SER A 118 -1.83 -16.32 2.22
N SER A 119 -2.70 -15.42 2.70
CA SER A 119 -3.37 -14.43 1.86
C SER A 119 -2.84 -13.04 2.16
N ALA A 120 -2.69 -12.22 1.14
CA ALA A 120 -2.37 -10.81 1.25
C ALA A 120 -3.37 -9.96 0.45
N LYS A 121 -3.66 -8.77 0.97
CA LYS A 121 -4.52 -7.80 0.30
C LYS A 121 -3.64 -6.78 -0.41
N LEU A 122 -3.70 -6.75 -1.73
CA LEU A 122 -2.89 -5.88 -2.60
C LEU A 122 -3.77 -4.88 -3.33
N ILE A 123 -3.22 -3.75 -3.73
CA ILE A 123 -3.86 -2.85 -4.70
C ILE A 123 -4.07 -3.65 -5.99
N THR A 124 -5.17 -3.41 -6.71
CA THR A 124 -5.39 -4.03 -8.01
C THR A 124 -4.29 -3.61 -9.00
N GLY A 125 -3.69 -4.59 -9.67
CA GLY A 125 -2.55 -4.37 -10.55
C GLY A 125 -1.98 -5.69 -11.05
N SER A 126 -0.89 -5.62 -11.78
CA SER A 126 -0.14 -6.80 -12.23
C SER A 126 1.10 -6.99 -11.37
N TYR A 127 1.31 -8.21 -10.94
CA TYR A 127 2.40 -8.57 -10.03
C TYR A 127 3.19 -9.75 -10.56
N ASP A 128 4.45 -9.83 -10.16
CA ASP A 128 5.30 -10.99 -10.38
C ASP A 128 5.54 -11.69 -9.05
N LEU A 129 5.45 -13.00 -9.04
CA LEU A 129 5.67 -13.84 -7.86
C LEU A 129 6.91 -14.69 -8.05
N LEU A 130 7.85 -14.62 -7.12
CA LEU A 130 9.03 -15.48 -7.08
C LEU A 130 8.90 -16.48 -5.92
N PHE A 131 8.69 -17.73 -6.26
CA PHE A 131 8.63 -18.84 -5.31
C PHE A 131 10.05 -19.33 -5.00
N HIS A 132 10.43 -19.36 -3.73
CA HIS A 132 11.70 -19.89 -3.26
C HIS A 132 11.70 -21.42 -3.22
N THR A 133 11.48 -22.03 -4.38
CA THR A 133 11.56 -23.47 -4.63
C THR A 133 12.94 -23.86 -5.17
N VAL A 134 13.19 -25.15 -5.32
CA VAL A 134 14.40 -25.64 -6.00
C VAL A 134 13.97 -26.46 -7.22
N PRO A 135 14.16 -25.92 -8.44
CA PRO A 135 14.66 -24.57 -8.77
C PRO A 135 13.70 -23.46 -8.41
N LEU A 136 14.19 -22.20 -8.37
CA LEU A 136 13.36 -21.01 -8.21
C LEU A 136 12.31 -20.94 -9.32
N THR A 137 11.09 -20.57 -8.97
CA THR A 137 9.99 -20.47 -9.93
C THR A 137 9.42 -19.06 -9.90
N ARG A 138 9.43 -18.36 -11.05
CA ARG A 138 8.81 -17.05 -11.22
C ARG A 138 7.53 -17.18 -12.04
N ILE A 139 6.48 -16.53 -11.58
CA ILE A 139 5.21 -16.38 -12.31
C ILE A 139 5.00 -14.88 -12.52
N GLU A 140 4.85 -14.48 -13.75
CA GLU A 140 4.74 -13.08 -14.15
C GLU A 140 3.30 -12.72 -14.50
N ASN A 141 2.92 -11.45 -14.26
CA ASN A 141 1.63 -10.86 -14.62
C ASN A 141 0.42 -11.61 -14.03
N VAL A 142 0.46 -11.88 -12.75
CA VAL A 142 -0.70 -12.41 -12.01
C VAL A 142 -1.65 -11.29 -11.58
#